data_9ce34fa184fe69186059a16747343dc2
#
_entry.id   9ce34fa184fe69186059a16747343dc2
#
_cell.length_a   1.000
_cell.length_b   1.000
_cell.length_c   1.000
_cell.angle_alpha   90.00
_cell.angle_beta   90.00
_cell.angle_gamma   90.00
#
_symmetry.space_group_name_H-M   'P 1'
#
loop_
_entity.id
_entity.type
_entity.pdbx_description
1 polymer ?
#
loop_
_entity_poly.entity_id
_entity_poly.type
_entity_poly.pdbx_seq_one_letter_code
_entity_poly.pdbx_strand_id
1 'polypeptide(L)'
;ECHKRGIAVIIDVVYNHSTGDSPLAKIYWNASANKTAPANPYFFVDARHDFNVFHDINHGNLFMQNLIKRSLVYLVEEYNVDGFRFDLSKGFTSSSSGWNGIDNTRIALIKDYAKAIRSADPDSYIILEHWGAYDEERQYVQDGMHPWRKMNGPYIKTAEGNGNSSEANLSGTYERAYPTGWVTFMESHDRNVRKQAYEAMYAAYRALINTVGTTYSYNTKTDVISA
;
A
#
# COMPACT_ATOMS: atom_id res chain seq x y z
N GLU A 1 -3.33 -25.12 -5.13
CA GLU A 1 -2.55 -25.18 -6.39
C GLU A 1 -1.27 -24.33 -6.32
N CYS A 2 -1.29 -23.12 -5.71
CA CYS A 2 -0.10 -22.29 -5.56
C CYS A 2 0.94 -23.00 -4.69
N HIS A 3 0.56 -23.49 -3.52
CA HIS A 3 1.45 -24.20 -2.59
C HIS A 3 2.11 -25.42 -3.21
N LYS A 4 1.39 -26.18 -4.06
CA LYS A 4 1.98 -27.32 -4.80
C LYS A 4 3.16 -26.91 -5.70
N ARG A 5 3.29 -25.62 -5.99
CA ARG A 5 4.37 -25.04 -6.81
C ARG A 5 5.34 -24.19 -6.00
N GLY A 6 5.26 -24.23 -4.67
CA GLY A 6 6.09 -23.42 -3.79
C GLY A 6 5.79 -21.91 -3.86
N ILE A 7 4.56 -21.52 -4.21
CA ILE A 7 4.14 -20.11 -4.34
C ILE A 7 3.26 -19.76 -3.15
N ALA A 8 3.67 -18.76 -2.37
CA ALA A 8 2.89 -18.19 -1.28
C ALA A 8 1.67 -17.41 -1.80
N VAL A 9 0.58 -17.44 -1.05
CA VAL A 9 -0.68 -16.74 -1.36
C VAL A 9 -0.86 -15.58 -0.41
N ILE A 10 -0.78 -14.36 -0.92
CA ILE A 10 -1.00 -13.12 -0.15
C ILE A 10 -2.35 -12.53 -0.53
N ILE A 11 -3.20 -12.28 0.45
CA ILE A 11 -4.49 -11.63 0.25
C ILE A 11 -4.34 -10.11 0.42
N ASP A 12 -4.83 -9.37 -0.57
CA ASP A 12 -4.96 -7.92 -0.49
C ASP A 12 -6.26 -7.57 0.25
N VAL A 13 -6.15 -6.92 1.41
CA VAL A 13 -7.28 -6.64 2.29
C VAL A 13 -7.47 -5.13 2.48
N VAL A 14 -8.73 -4.69 2.35
CA VAL A 14 -9.12 -3.30 2.54
C VAL A 14 -9.86 -3.17 3.87
N TYR A 15 -9.13 -2.76 4.90
CA TYR A 15 -9.69 -2.49 6.22
C TYR A 15 -9.60 -1.01 6.63
N ASN A 16 -9.15 -0.14 5.73
CA ASN A 16 -9.21 1.30 5.96
C ASN A 16 -10.63 1.83 5.83
N HIS A 17 -11.36 1.37 4.83
CA HIS A 17 -12.69 1.86 4.48
C HIS A 17 -13.58 0.75 3.96
N SER A 18 -14.85 1.04 3.81
CA SER A 18 -15.81 0.14 3.15
C SER A 18 -16.81 0.93 2.31
N THR A 19 -17.40 0.27 1.32
CA THR A 19 -18.48 0.86 0.52
C THR A 19 -19.74 1.04 1.37
N GLY A 20 -20.66 1.88 0.90
CA GLY A 20 -21.96 2.08 1.52
C GLY A 20 -22.85 0.83 1.54
N ASP A 21 -22.48 -0.24 0.82
CA ASP A 21 -23.20 -1.51 0.83
C ASP A 21 -22.83 -2.42 2.01
N SER A 22 -21.80 -2.05 2.77
CA SER A 22 -21.45 -2.75 4.00
C SER A 22 -22.66 -2.81 4.96
N PRO A 23 -23.03 -3.98 5.48
CA PRO A 23 -24.13 -4.10 6.46
C PRO A 23 -23.91 -3.21 7.69
N LEU A 24 -22.67 -3.09 8.18
CA LEU A 24 -22.32 -2.25 9.32
C LEU A 24 -22.44 -0.75 9.02
N ALA A 25 -22.22 -0.33 7.76
CA ALA A 25 -22.50 1.04 7.34
C ALA A 25 -24.00 1.31 7.29
N LYS A 26 -24.79 0.34 6.77
CA LYS A 26 -26.25 0.45 6.60
C LYS A 26 -27.03 0.46 7.91
N ILE A 27 -26.56 -0.21 8.96
CA ILE A 27 -27.25 -0.24 10.26
C ILE A 27 -27.51 1.19 10.78
N TYR A 28 -26.58 2.11 10.56
CA TYR A 28 -26.70 3.52 10.95
C TYR A 28 -26.42 4.40 9.74
N TRP A 29 -27.40 4.52 8.85
CA TRP A 29 -27.28 5.22 7.59
C TRP A 29 -28.05 6.54 7.59
N ASN A 30 -27.44 7.61 7.12
CA ASN A 30 -28.08 8.88 6.84
C ASN A 30 -28.47 8.94 5.34
N ALA A 31 -29.71 8.62 5.04
CA ALA A 31 -30.18 8.57 3.64
C ALA A 31 -30.14 9.94 2.94
N SER A 32 -30.38 11.04 3.66
CA SER A 32 -30.38 12.38 3.07
C SER A 32 -28.96 12.84 2.68
N ALA A 33 -27.96 12.43 3.44
CA ALA A 33 -26.54 12.73 3.17
C ALA A 33 -25.83 11.64 2.34
N ASN A 34 -26.50 10.52 2.10
CA ASN A 34 -25.96 9.33 1.44
C ASN A 34 -24.64 8.85 2.06
N LYS A 35 -24.56 8.82 3.39
CA LYS A 35 -23.39 8.41 4.16
C LYS A 35 -23.76 7.82 5.51
N THR A 36 -22.78 7.29 6.22
CA THR A 36 -22.94 6.81 7.59
C THR A 36 -23.44 7.92 8.51
N ALA A 37 -24.35 7.58 9.42
CA ALA A 37 -24.91 8.54 10.37
C ALA A 37 -23.90 8.87 11.49
N PRO A 38 -23.99 10.03 12.14
CA PRO A 38 -23.14 10.37 13.29
C PRO A 38 -23.22 9.37 14.45
N ALA A 39 -24.33 8.63 14.56
CA ALA A 39 -24.54 7.59 15.58
C ALA A 39 -23.91 6.23 15.19
N ASN A 40 -23.33 6.09 13.99
CA ASN A 40 -22.67 4.87 13.59
C ASN A 40 -21.37 4.68 14.40
N PRO A 41 -21.26 3.63 15.22
CA PRO A 41 -20.07 3.42 16.03
C PRO A 41 -18.91 2.79 15.24
N TYR A 42 -19.19 2.20 14.08
CA TYR A 42 -18.26 1.39 13.29
C TYR A 42 -17.51 2.19 12.23
N PHE A 43 -18.07 3.33 11.83
CA PHE A 43 -17.50 4.20 10.80
C PHE A 43 -17.50 5.65 11.27
N PHE A 44 -16.53 6.40 10.81
CA PHE A 44 -16.56 7.84 10.90
C PHE A 44 -17.52 8.44 9.86
N VAL A 45 -18.12 9.58 10.17
CA VAL A 45 -18.96 10.31 9.20
C VAL A 45 -18.12 10.88 8.06
N ASP A 46 -16.94 11.37 8.42
CA ASP A 46 -15.94 11.89 7.51
C ASP A 46 -14.59 11.26 7.87
N ALA A 47 -13.76 10.97 6.88
CA ALA A 47 -12.47 10.35 7.09
C ALA A 47 -11.59 11.17 8.05
N ARG A 48 -10.81 10.48 8.86
CA ARG A 48 -9.85 11.09 9.81
C ARG A 48 -8.50 11.41 9.15
N HIS A 49 -8.44 11.32 7.84
CA HIS A 49 -7.24 11.57 7.03
C HIS A 49 -7.61 12.19 5.67
N ASP A 50 -6.62 12.69 4.95
CA ASP A 50 -6.83 13.43 3.69
C ASP A 50 -7.34 12.55 2.53
N PHE A 51 -7.16 11.24 2.62
CA PHE A 51 -7.67 10.27 1.64
C PHE A 51 -9.11 9.87 2.00
N ASN A 52 -10.06 10.69 1.57
CA ASN A 52 -11.48 10.40 1.79
C ASN A 52 -11.99 9.41 0.72
N VAL A 53 -11.81 8.12 0.99
CA VAL A 53 -12.28 7.03 0.12
C VAL A 53 -13.42 6.31 0.81
N PHE A 54 -14.61 6.32 0.22
CA PHE A 54 -15.82 5.67 0.76
C PHE A 54 -16.11 6.03 2.23
N HIS A 55 -16.33 5.02 3.11
CA HIS A 55 -16.66 5.21 4.51
C HIS A 55 -15.51 4.70 5.38
N ASP A 56 -14.89 5.62 6.10
CA ASP A 56 -13.70 5.37 6.93
C ASP A 56 -14.06 4.53 8.16
N ILE A 57 -13.36 3.43 8.36
CA ILE A 57 -13.61 2.50 9.48
C ILE A 57 -13.09 3.10 10.78
N ASN A 58 -13.91 3.05 11.81
CA ASN A 58 -13.53 3.48 13.15
C ASN A 58 -12.70 2.39 13.86
N HIS A 59 -11.39 2.42 13.67
CA HIS A 59 -10.47 1.53 14.36
C HIS A 59 -10.34 1.76 15.86
N GLY A 60 -10.91 2.83 16.41
CA GLY A 60 -11.06 3.02 17.84
C GLY A 60 -12.15 2.15 18.48
N ASN A 61 -13.01 1.55 17.66
CA ASN A 61 -14.09 0.68 18.12
C ASN A 61 -13.60 -0.75 18.33
N LEU A 62 -13.69 -1.27 19.55
CA LEU A 62 -13.23 -2.62 19.90
C LEU A 62 -13.97 -3.75 19.16
N PHE A 63 -15.25 -3.56 18.82
CA PHE A 63 -15.96 -4.53 18.01
C PHE A 63 -15.33 -4.63 16.61
N MET A 64 -15.02 -3.50 15.98
CA MET A 64 -14.37 -3.47 14.66
C MET A 64 -12.98 -4.09 14.71
N GLN A 65 -12.18 -3.77 15.72
CA GLN A 65 -10.86 -4.40 15.91
C GLN A 65 -10.98 -5.93 16.03
N ASN A 66 -11.93 -6.42 16.83
CA ASN A 66 -12.15 -7.85 17.02
C ASN A 66 -12.70 -8.52 15.76
N LEU A 67 -13.60 -7.86 15.04
CA LEU A 67 -14.12 -8.36 13.76
C LEU A 67 -13.01 -8.52 12.74
N ILE A 68 -12.14 -7.51 12.60
CA ILE A 68 -10.99 -7.56 11.69
C ILE A 68 -10.02 -8.67 12.09
N LYS A 69 -9.65 -8.77 13.37
CA LYS A 69 -8.77 -9.86 13.85
C LYS A 69 -9.33 -11.25 13.56
N ARG A 70 -10.63 -11.44 13.84
CA ARG A 70 -11.28 -12.73 13.53
C ARG A 70 -11.33 -13.04 12.04
N SER A 71 -11.57 -12.02 11.22
CA SER A 71 -11.54 -12.17 9.75
C SER A 71 -10.16 -12.58 9.25
N LEU A 72 -9.11 -11.95 9.75
CA LEU A 72 -7.72 -12.27 9.38
C LEU A 72 -7.34 -13.69 9.80
N VAL A 73 -7.61 -14.06 11.06
CA VAL A 73 -7.34 -15.42 11.57
C VAL A 73 -8.13 -16.47 10.79
N TYR A 74 -9.41 -16.21 10.51
CA TYR A 74 -10.26 -17.11 9.73
C TYR A 74 -9.69 -17.37 8.33
N LEU A 75 -9.18 -16.34 7.65
CA LEU A 75 -8.57 -16.50 6.33
C LEU A 75 -7.30 -17.36 6.37
N VAL A 76 -6.51 -17.24 7.43
CA VAL A 76 -5.33 -18.10 7.62
C VAL A 76 -5.76 -19.55 7.87
N GLU A 77 -6.65 -19.77 8.83
CA GLU A 77 -7.04 -21.13 9.29
C GLU A 77 -7.84 -21.90 8.25
N GLU A 78 -8.82 -21.24 7.60
CA GLU A 78 -9.76 -21.91 6.69
C GLU A 78 -9.31 -21.92 5.23
N TYR A 79 -8.57 -20.89 4.80
CA TYR A 79 -8.11 -20.77 3.41
C TYR A 79 -6.62 -21.00 3.23
N ASN A 80 -5.89 -21.19 4.33
CA ASN A 80 -4.46 -21.47 4.32
C ASN A 80 -3.67 -20.43 3.50
N VAL A 81 -3.98 -19.15 3.72
CA VAL A 81 -3.23 -18.05 3.11
C VAL A 81 -1.94 -17.79 3.86
N ASP A 82 -0.88 -17.37 3.16
CA ASP A 82 0.45 -17.19 3.72
C ASP A 82 0.69 -15.76 4.21
N GLY A 83 -0.29 -14.88 4.05
CA GLY A 83 -0.16 -13.50 4.55
C GLY A 83 -1.13 -12.52 3.92
N PHE A 84 -0.91 -11.25 4.23
CA PHE A 84 -1.78 -10.15 3.85
C PHE A 84 -1.00 -8.93 3.37
N ARG A 85 -1.56 -8.23 2.39
CA ARG A 85 -1.22 -6.85 2.08
C ARG A 85 -2.36 -5.95 2.55
N PHE A 86 -2.09 -5.06 3.48
CA PHE A 86 -3.06 -4.10 4.01
C PHE A 86 -3.08 -2.85 3.16
N ASP A 87 -4.21 -2.61 2.48
CA ASP A 87 -4.48 -1.39 1.73
C ASP A 87 -4.57 -0.19 2.68
N LEU A 88 -3.93 0.91 2.30
CA LEU A 88 -3.98 2.21 2.99
C LEU A 88 -3.88 2.10 4.53
N SER A 89 -2.97 1.29 5.04
CA SER A 89 -2.82 1.05 6.47
C SER A 89 -2.46 2.32 7.27
N LYS A 90 -1.92 3.34 6.62
CA LYS A 90 -1.72 4.67 7.21
C LYS A 90 -3.02 5.31 7.69
N GLY A 91 -4.15 4.95 7.06
CA GLY A 91 -5.47 5.45 7.42
C GLY A 91 -6.08 4.80 8.67
N PHE A 92 -5.43 3.79 9.29
CA PHE A 92 -5.92 3.16 10.53
C PHE A 92 -5.74 4.08 11.74
N THR A 93 -6.08 5.33 11.60
CA THR A 93 -5.95 6.37 12.62
C THR A 93 -7.31 6.84 13.11
N SER A 94 -7.40 7.20 14.38
CA SER A 94 -8.59 7.85 14.96
C SER A 94 -8.42 9.36 15.07
N SER A 95 -7.29 9.90 14.63
CA SER A 95 -6.95 11.31 14.73
C SER A 95 -6.42 11.87 13.42
N SER A 96 -6.93 13.02 13.00
CA SER A 96 -6.44 13.72 11.80
C SER A 96 -4.96 14.15 11.93
N SER A 97 -4.46 14.37 13.12
CA SER A 97 -3.04 14.67 13.36
C SER A 97 -2.13 13.45 13.12
N GLY A 98 -2.65 12.24 13.28
CA GLY A 98 -1.91 11.00 13.03
C GLY A 98 -1.58 10.77 11.55
N TRP A 99 -2.30 11.40 10.63
CA TRP A 99 -2.03 11.27 9.21
C TRP A 99 -0.66 11.82 8.78
N ASN A 100 -0.27 12.96 9.33
CA ASN A 100 0.96 13.66 8.94
C ASN A 100 2.15 13.40 9.87
N GLY A 101 1.98 12.53 10.88
CA GLY A 101 3.02 12.24 11.87
C GLY A 101 3.06 10.79 12.29
N ILE A 102 3.83 10.53 13.33
CA ILE A 102 3.85 9.23 14.01
C ILE A 102 2.58 9.09 14.85
N ASP A 103 1.84 8.02 14.63
CA ASP A 103 0.65 7.68 15.42
C ASP A 103 0.88 6.39 16.23
N ASN A 104 1.22 6.55 17.51
CA ASN A 104 1.47 5.42 18.40
C ASN A 104 0.24 4.53 18.60
N THR A 105 -0.97 5.07 18.46
CA THR A 105 -2.22 4.29 18.56
C THR A 105 -2.34 3.39 17.34
N ARG A 106 -2.08 3.91 16.14
CA ARG A 106 -2.05 3.15 14.89
C ARG A 106 -0.96 2.09 14.92
N ILE A 107 0.24 2.43 15.40
CA ILE A 107 1.34 1.47 15.56
C ILE A 107 0.90 0.29 16.44
N ALA A 108 0.35 0.57 17.61
CA ALA A 108 -0.12 -0.47 18.53
C ALA A 108 -1.21 -1.34 17.90
N LEU A 109 -2.14 -0.73 17.18
CA LEU A 109 -3.25 -1.41 16.49
C LEU A 109 -2.74 -2.36 15.40
N ILE A 110 -1.87 -1.89 14.51
CA ILE A 110 -1.32 -2.71 13.43
C ILE A 110 -0.49 -3.87 14.00
N LYS A 111 0.29 -3.63 15.06
CA LYS A 111 1.00 -4.68 15.78
C LYS A 111 0.05 -5.71 16.43
N ASP A 112 -1.10 -5.28 16.94
CA ASP A 112 -2.11 -6.19 17.48
C ASP A 112 -2.76 -7.05 16.39
N TYR A 113 -3.02 -6.50 15.19
CA TYR A 113 -3.46 -7.29 14.04
C TYR A 113 -2.39 -8.28 13.59
N ALA A 114 -1.14 -7.86 13.50
CA ALA A 114 -0.01 -8.72 13.18
C ALA A 114 0.14 -9.87 14.18
N LYS A 115 0.00 -9.58 15.47
CA LYS A 115 0.01 -10.59 16.53
C LYS A 115 -1.12 -11.61 16.37
N ALA A 116 -2.32 -11.17 16.05
CA ALA A 116 -3.45 -12.06 15.82
C ALA A 116 -3.20 -13.01 14.64
N ILE A 117 -2.70 -12.49 13.51
CA ILE A 117 -2.33 -13.30 12.34
C ILE A 117 -1.27 -14.33 12.70
N ARG A 118 -0.18 -13.91 13.34
CA ARG A 118 0.94 -14.77 13.71
C ARG A 118 0.62 -15.76 14.82
N SER A 119 -0.48 -15.57 15.54
CA SER A 119 -0.97 -16.60 16.47
C SER A 119 -1.59 -17.79 15.75
N ALA A 120 -2.10 -17.60 14.53
CA ALA A 120 -2.61 -18.66 13.67
C ALA A 120 -1.50 -19.27 12.79
N ASP A 121 -0.64 -18.42 12.21
CA ASP A 121 0.54 -18.84 11.45
C ASP A 121 1.71 -17.88 11.71
N PRO A 122 2.74 -18.32 12.47
CA PRO A 122 3.90 -17.48 12.84
C PRO A 122 4.71 -16.96 11.65
N ASP A 123 4.68 -17.66 10.52
CA ASP A 123 5.46 -17.35 9.32
C ASP A 123 4.70 -16.44 8.35
N SER A 124 3.48 -16.00 8.70
CA SER A 124 2.66 -15.14 7.85
C SER A 124 3.34 -13.84 7.46
N TYR A 125 3.31 -13.53 6.16
CA TYR A 125 3.75 -12.26 5.62
C TYR A 125 2.75 -11.14 5.95
N ILE A 126 3.26 -10.00 6.38
CA ILE A 126 2.46 -8.80 6.67
C ILE A 126 3.05 -7.63 5.91
N ILE A 127 2.37 -7.26 4.84
CA ILE A 127 2.77 -6.19 3.93
C ILE A 127 1.85 -4.98 4.17
N LEU A 128 2.43 -3.79 4.27
CA LEU A 128 1.69 -2.58 4.59
C LEU A 128 1.83 -1.55 3.47
N GLU A 129 0.72 -1.20 2.82
CA GLU A 129 0.67 0.02 2.05
C GLU A 129 0.51 1.19 3.03
N HIS A 130 1.65 1.66 3.56
CA HIS A 130 1.62 2.61 4.68
C HIS A 130 2.01 4.03 4.25
N TRP A 131 3.16 4.20 3.63
CA TRP A 131 3.72 5.49 3.20
C TRP A 131 3.71 6.55 4.32
N GLY A 132 4.00 6.10 5.52
CA GLY A 132 4.07 6.90 6.73
C GLY A 132 5.44 7.53 6.95
N ALA A 133 5.59 8.16 8.12
CA ALA A 133 6.88 8.65 8.57
C ALA A 133 7.89 7.49 8.73
N TYR A 134 9.15 7.75 8.37
CA TYR A 134 10.20 6.73 8.42
C TYR A 134 10.31 6.03 9.78
N ASP A 135 10.28 6.81 10.86
CA ASP A 135 10.42 6.25 12.21
C ASP A 135 9.22 5.41 12.63
N GLU A 136 8.05 5.62 12.04
CA GLU A 136 6.91 4.75 12.21
C GLU A 136 7.09 3.46 11.42
N GLU A 137 7.39 3.55 10.13
CA GLU A 137 7.62 2.38 9.27
C GLU A 137 8.76 1.50 9.78
N ARG A 138 9.83 2.10 10.32
CA ARG A 138 10.93 1.39 10.94
C ARG A 138 10.47 0.48 12.08
N GLN A 139 9.48 0.89 12.88
CA GLN A 139 8.96 0.07 13.96
C GLN A 139 8.21 -1.16 13.46
N TYR A 140 7.54 -1.06 12.31
CA TYR A 140 6.93 -2.22 11.67
C TYR A 140 7.98 -3.19 11.13
N VAL A 141 9.02 -2.68 10.49
CA VAL A 141 10.13 -3.50 10.00
C VAL A 141 10.85 -4.22 11.13
N GLN A 142 11.08 -3.56 12.26
CA GLN A 142 11.68 -4.19 13.45
C GLN A 142 10.83 -5.33 14.00
N ASP A 143 9.51 -5.29 13.81
CA ASP A 143 8.59 -6.36 14.18
C ASP A 143 8.36 -7.37 13.03
N GLY A 144 9.18 -7.36 11.99
CA GLY A 144 9.11 -8.30 10.86
C GLY A 144 7.91 -8.08 9.93
N MET A 145 7.36 -6.88 9.87
CA MET A 145 6.39 -6.48 8.86
C MET A 145 7.11 -5.77 7.70
N HIS A 146 6.45 -5.66 6.53
CA HIS A 146 7.06 -5.21 5.29
C HIS A 146 6.28 -4.03 4.68
N PRO A 147 6.61 -2.78 5.03
CA PRO A 147 6.02 -1.63 4.35
C PRO A 147 6.33 -1.63 2.84
N TRP A 148 5.38 -1.20 2.05
CA TRP A 148 5.56 -1.00 0.61
C TRP A 148 6.43 0.22 0.31
N ARG A 149 7.30 0.06 -0.71
CA ARG A 149 8.13 1.15 -1.18
C ARG A 149 8.06 1.28 -2.71
N LYS A 150 7.57 2.41 -3.13
CA LYS A 150 7.45 2.79 -4.53
C LYS A 150 8.82 3.16 -5.10
N MET A 151 9.28 2.41 -6.09
CA MET A 151 10.59 2.57 -6.72
C MET A 151 10.54 3.09 -8.15
N ASN A 152 9.37 3.48 -8.66
CA ASN A 152 9.23 3.96 -10.02
C ASN A 152 10.12 5.20 -10.31
N GLY A 153 10.26 6.13 -9.37
CA GLY A 153 11.17 7.28 -9.52
C GLY A 153 12.63 6.87 -9.79
N PRO A 154 13.25 6.05 -8.93
CA PRO A 154 14.59 5.50 -9.19
C PRO A 154 14.72 4.76 -10.52
N TYR A 155 13.74 3.96 -10.93
CA TYR A 155 13.76 3.29 -12.22
C TYR A 155 13.69 4.28 -13.40
N ILE A 156 12.85 5.32 -13.29
CA ILE A 156 12.77 6.40 -14.28
C ILE A 156 14.12 7.09 -14.42
N LYS A 157 14.75 7.48 -13.31
CA LYS A 157 16.06 8.16 -13.32
C LYS A 157 17.16 7.29 -13.93
N THR A 158 17.13 5.99 -13.64
CA THR A 158 18.05 5.04 -14.26
C THR A 158 17.82 4.95 -15.78
N ALA A 159 16.57 4.89 -16.24
CA ALA A 159 16.21 4.85 -17.66
C ALA A 159 16.58 6.15 -18.40
N GLU A 160 16.57 7.29 -17.72
CA GLU A 160 17.02 8.59 -18.25
C GLU A 160 18.55 8.69 -18.38
N GLY A 161 19.31 7.67 -17.97
CA GLY A 161 20.78 7.69 -17.96
C GLY A 161 21.39 8.42 -16.76
N ASN A 162 20.59 8.80 -15.77
CA ASN A 162 21.01 9.48 -14.55
C ASN A 162 21.42 8.50 -13.42
N GLY A 163 21.93 7.33 -13.77
CA GLY A 163 22.21 6.23 -12.85
C GLY A 163 23.18 6.53 -11.70
N ASN A 164 23.95 7.60 -11.82
CA ASN A 164 24.88 8.04 -10.78
C ASN A 164 24.28 9.01 -9.74
N SER A 165 23.01 9.39 -9.91
CA SER A 165 22.33 10.26 -8.94
C SER A 165 21.80 9.43 -7.75
N SER A 166 21.72 10.06 -6.58
CA SER A 166 21.08 9.44 -5.41
C SER A 166 19.60 9.07 -5.68
N GLU A 167 18.96 9.79 -6.61
CA GLU A 167 17.58 9.54 -7.03
C GLU A 167 17.41 8.25 -7.84
N ALA A 168 18.49 7.74 -8.48
CA ALA A 168 18.51 6.51 -9.27
C ALA A 168 18.85 5.27 -8.43
N ASN A 169 18.86 5.37 -7.10
CA ASN A 169 19.23 4.27 -6.23
C ASN A 169 18.15 3.18 -6.22
N LEU A 170 18.43 2.08 -6.94
CA LEU A 170 17.52 0.93 -7.05
C LEU A 170 17.56 -0.01 -5.82
N SER A 171 18.49 0.18 -4.87
CA SER A 171 18.52 -0.64 -3.67
C SER A 171 17.27 -0.47 -2.80
N GLY A 172 16.54 0.63 -2.98
CA GLY A 172 15.34 0.95 -2.21
C GLY A 172 15.60 1.24 -0.74
N THR A 173 16.84 1.17 -0.32
CA THR A 173 17.24 1.18 1.09
C THR A 173 18.21 2.28 1.44
N TYR A 174 18.60 3.12 0.50
CA TYR A 174 19.62 4.13 0.75
C TYR A 174 19.24 5.11 1.88
N GLU A 175 17.95 5.33 2.10
CA GLU A 175 17.41 6.11 3.22
C GLU A 175 16.99 5.24 4.41
N ARG A 176 17.14 3.92 4.33
CA ARG A 176 16.53 2.96 5.25
C ARG A 176 17.57 1.95 5.76
N ALA A 177 17.59 1.77 7.06
CA ALA A 177 18.58 0.92 7.72
C ALA A 177 18.36 -0.60 7.55
N TYR A 178 17.21 -1.03 7.01
CA TYR A 178 16.80 -2.43 6.96
C TYR A 178 16.54 -2.88 5.52
N PRO A 179 17.56 -3.36 4.79
CA PRO A 179 17.45 -3.68 3.36
C PRO A 179 16.39 -4.74 3.03
N THR A 180 16.19 -5.70 3.92
CA THR A 180 15.24 -6.82 3.71
C THR A 180 13.85 -6.55 4.29
N GLY A 181 13.64 -5.40 4.90
CA GLY A 181 12.40 -5.08 5.60
C GLY A 181 11.29 -4.48 4.71
N TRP A 182 11.54 -4.25 3.43
CA TRP A 182 10.64 -3.52 2.54
C TRP A 182 10.24 -4.37 1.34
N VAL A 183 8.98 -4.25 0.91
CA VAL A 183 8.55 -4.75 -0.39
C VAL A 183 8.61 -3.60 -1.38
N THR A 184 9.58 -3.67 -2.30
CA THR A 184 9.79 -2.64 -3.32
C THR A 184 9.15 -3.03 -4.63
N PHE A 185 8.62 -2.06 -5.37
CA PHE A 185 8.02 -2.30 -6.66
C PHE A 185 8.31 -1.14 -7.65
N MET A 186 8.47 -1.47 -8.91
CA MET A 186 8.60 -0.52 -10.01
C MET A 186 7.25 -0.01 -10.47
N GLU A 187 6.28 -0.91 -10.60
CA GLU A 187 4.91 -0.64 -11.03
C GLU A 187 3.89 -1.25 -10.06
N SER A 188 2.73 -0.63 -9.98
CA SER A 188 1.57 -1.16 -9.25
C SER A 188 0.30 -1.07 -10.10
N HIS A 189 -0.84 -1.44 -9.52
CA HIS A 189 -2.16 -1.27 -10.14
C HIS A 189 -2.55 0.19 -10.37
N ASP A 190 -1.85 1.16 -9.76
CA ASP A 190 -2.10 2.59 -9.94
C ASP A 190 -1.70 3.05 -11.34
N ARG A 191 -2.69 3.36 -12.16
CA ARG A 191 -2.51 3.74 -13.58
C ARG A 191 -1.59 4.94 -13.78
N ASN A 192 -1.58 5.88 -12.84
CA ASN A 192 -0.77 7.10 -12.94
C ASN A 192 0.74 6.78 -12.84
N VAL A 193 1.12 5.82 -12.01
CA VAL A 193 2.52 5.39 -11.86
C VAL A 193 3.01 4.77 -13.16
N ARG A 194 2.23 3.86 -13.72
CA ARG A 194 2.54 3.16 -14.95
C ARG A 194 2.69 4.12 -16.13
N LYS A 195 1.77 5.09 -16.25
CA LYS A 195 1.82 6.13 -17.27
C LYS A 195 3.07 7.01 -17.14
N GLN A 196 3.41 7.46 -15.92
CA GLN A 196 4.57 8.29 -15.66
C GLN A 196 5.88 7.57 -15.99
N ALA A 197 6.03 6.31 -15.56
CA ALA A 197 7.19 5.49 -15.87
C ALA A 197 7.36 5.33 -17.40
N TYR A 198 6.29 5.00 -18.10
CA TYR A 198 6.30 4.85 -19.55
C TYR A 198 6.69 6.14 -20.28
N GLU A 199 6.12 7.29 -19.89
CA GLU A 199 6.43 8.58 -20.50
C GLU A 199 7.87 9.01 -20.27
N ALA A 200 8.43 8.76 -19.07
CA ALA A 200 9.83 9.05 -18.78
C ALA A 200 10.79 8.14 -19.55
N MET A 201 10.52 6.84 -19.63
CA MET A 201 11.30 5.90 -20.44
C MET A 201 11.26 6.28 -21.93
N TYR A 202 10.10 6.69 -22.44
CA TYR A 202 9.96 7.16 -23.81
C TYR A 202 10.78 8.44 -24.07
N ALA A 203 10.74 9.41 -23.14
CA ALA A 203 11.49 10.63 -23.23
C ALA A 203 13.02 10.38 -23.21
N ALA A 204 13.48 9.50 -22.32
CA ALA A 204 14.88 9.08 -22.24
C ALA A 204 15.35 8.41 -23.52
N TYR A 205 14.56 7.50 -24.08
CA TYR A 205 14.87 6.85 -25.35
C TYR A 205 14.98 7.86 -26.51
N ARG A 206 14.04 8.80 -26.58
CA ARG A 206 14.08 9.88 -27.58
C ARG A 206 15.34 10.76 -27.46
N ALA A 207 15.72 11.10 -26.25
CA ALA A 207 16.93 11.87 -25.98
C ALA A 207 18.19 11.11 -26.43
N LEU A 208 18.26 9.80 -26.14
CA LEU A 208 19.38 8.94 -26.55
C LEU A 208 19.52 8.90 -28.07
N ILE A 209 18.43 8.67 -28.81
CA ILE A 209 18.43 8.64 -30.29
C ILE A 209 18.91 9.98 -30.85
N ASN A 210 18.42 11.09 -30.31
CA ASN A 210 18.84 12.43 -30.77
C ASN A 210 20.32 12.71 -30.49
N THR A 211 20.88 12.14 -29.41
CA THR A 211 22.30 12.34 -29.03
C THR A 211 23.24 11.50 -29.92
N VAL A 212 22.81 10.32 -30.34
CA VAL A 212 23.62 9.40 -31.18
C VAL A 212 23.58 9.79 -32.67
N GLY A 213 22.76 10.79 -33.04
CA GLY A 213 22.76 11.33 -34.41
C GLY A 213 22.13 10.37 -35.44
N THR A 214 21.42 9.36 -35.01
CA THR A 214 20.68 8.46 -35.92
C THR A 214 19.36 9.12 -36.33
N THR A 215 19.13 9.24 -37.61
CA THR A 215 17.96 9.85 -38.25
C THR A 215 16.69 8.99 -38.19
N TYR A 216 16.49 8.22 -37.15
CA TYR A 216 15.22 7.52 -36.93
C TYR A 216 14.25 8.48 -36.23
N SER A 217 13.27 8.95 -36.96
CA SER A 217 12.18 9.75 -36.38
C SER A 217 11.04 8.82 -35.95
N TYR A 218 11.04 8.43 -34.68
CA TYR A 218 9.85 7.78 -34.11
C TYR A 218 8.82 8.85 -33.76
N ASN A 219 7.71 8.84 -34.45
CA ASN A 219 6.68 9.87 -34.29
C ASN A 219 5.61 9.50 -33.28
N THR A 220 5.52 8.24 -32.88
CA THR A 220 4.52 7.74 -31.94
C THR A 220 5.12 6.85 -30.86
N LYS A 221 4.40 6.69 -29.75
CA LYS A 221 4.80 5.75 -28.68
C LYS A 221 4.82 4.30 -29.15
N THR A 222 4.02 3.98 -30.16
CA THR A 222 3.91 2.64 -30.74
C THR A 222 5.19 2.25 -31.49
N ASP A 223 5.84 3.21 -32.14
CA ASP A 223 7.08 2.97 -32.90
C ASP A 223 8.23 2.51 -32.00
N VAL A 224 8.24 2.96 -30.72
CA VAL A 224 9.25 2.59 -29.72
C VAL A 224 9.04 1.18 -29.19
N ILE A 225 7.78 0.72 -29.11
CA ILE A 225 7.44 -0.61 -28.59
C ILE A 225 7.73 -1.70 -29.64
N SER A 226 7.67 -1.34 -30.92
CA SER A 226 7.90 -2.26 -32.04
C SER A 226 9.34 -2.33 -32.52
N ALA A 227 10.22 -1.50 -31.99
CA ALA A 227 11.65 -1.47 -32.30
C ALA A 227 12.49 -2.19 -31.24
#